data_29d515b923a76bd8cf72c9f209e4d19a
#
_entry.id   29d515b923a76bd8cf72c9f209e4d19a
#
_cell.length_a   1.000
_cell.length_b   1.000
_cell.length_c   1.000
_cell.angle_alpha   90.00
_cell.angle_beta   90.00
_cell.angle_gamma   90.00
#
_symmetry.space_group_name_H-M   'P 1'
#
loop_
_entity.id
_entity.type
_entity.pdbx_description
1 polymer ?
#
loop_
_entity_poly.entity_id
_entity_poly.type
_entity_poly.pdbx_seq_one_letter_code
_entity_poly.pdbx_strand_id
1 'polypeptide(L)'
;MVVNPTCFLRGTLILTTRGALAVESLCAGDHVATRFGGLRPIRWIGTQSFHPRFAGPTSTPIRLAPGSLGHNIPTSELFVSPGHAMLIAGEPNDEVLAHAGALVNGTTITQPAFQGDSIDYFHLDLGPHDCVLANGAWAESYFEDYNRDSFHNTADFHARFPGHQPHRQESCLPIVTAEHLEIDAIRQRLAPPQPTIAAPHLIADGIPVMLQHEDDGSWHASIPAGVRELRLVCRSACPAEQAISTDHRRLGIMVHRLELNGRAVPLGTLGQGWHALEHDGAQAWRWSDGNALLPHQDSTQDTRLVLHAWHPAAFLGGAEVGERIAA
;
A
#
# COMPACT_ATOMS: atom_id res chain seq x y z
N MET A 1 15.38 9.47 -23.99
CA MET A 1 15.60 9.13 -22.56
C MET A 1 14.31 9.47 -21.85
N VAL A 2 13.58 8.48 -21.27
CA VAL A 2 12.36 8.78 -20.50
C VAL A 2 12.86 9.34 -19.18
N VAL A 3 12.72 10.66 -18.99
CA VAL A 3 13.08 11.29 -17.72
C VAL A 3 11.99 10.94 -16.70
N ASN A 4 12.39 10.25 -15.65
CA ASN A 4 11.50 9.94 -14.53
C ASN A 4 11.36 11.23 -13.69
N PRO A 5 10.21 11.91 -13.67
CA PRO A 5 10.09 13.12 -12.88
C PRO A 5 10.27 12.80 -11.39
N THR A 6 10.90 13.74 -10.66
CA THR A 6 11.06 13.69 -9.19
C THR A 6 10.33 14.89 -8.61
N CYS A 7 9.00 14.80 -8.42
CA CYS A 7 8.16 15.97 -8.18
C CYS A 7 7.01 15.70 -7.23
N PHE A 8 6.52 16.77 -6.58
CA PHE A 8 5.26 16.83 -5.85
C PHE A 8 4.09 17.07 -6.81
N LEU A 9 2.97 16.42 -6.58
CA LEU A 9 1.73 16.72 -7.31
C LEU A 9 1.13 18.03 -6.79
N ARG A 10 0.43 18.77 -7.66
CA ARG A 10 -0.40 19.94 -7.30
C ARG A 10 -1.26 19.65 -6.06
N GLY A 11 -1.36 20.61 -5.14
CA GLY A 11 -2.11 20.50 -3.89
C GLY A 11 -1.29 19.93 -2.72
N THR A 12 -0.06 19.47 -2.95
CA THR A 12 0.84 19.05 -1.86
C THR A 12 1.15 20.24 -0.95
N LEU A 13 0.94 20.06 0.35
CA LEU A 13 1.21 21.11 1.35
C LEU A 13 2.66 21.01 1.84
N ILE A 14 3.44 22.08 1.59
CA ILE A 14 4.83 22.21 2.03
C ILE A 14 4.89 23.11 3.26
N LEU A 15 5.59 22.69 4.32
CA LEU A 15 5.76 23.50 5.52
C LEU A 15 6.73 24.65 5.27
N THR A 16 6.23 25.87 5.49
CA THR A 16 6.95 27.14 5.33
C THR A 16 6.97 27.94 6.64
N THR A 17 7.68 29.06 6.67
CA THR A 17 7.62 30.02 7.78
C THR A 17 6.23 30.65 7.97
N ARG A 18 5.34 30.54 6.97
CA ARG A 18 3.95 31.02 6.99
C ARG A 18 2.92 29.90 7.27
N GLY A 19 3.39 28.71 7.67
CA GLY A 19 2.57 27.50 7.79
C GLY A 19 2.64 26.64 6.55
N ALA A 20 1.77 25.63 6.47
CA ALA A 20 1.69 24.71 5.34
C ALA A 20 0.98 25.40 4.16
N LEU A 21 1.65 25.49 3.01
CA LEU A 21 1.14 26.11 1.79
C LEU A 21 1.16 25.11 0.63
N ALA A 22 0.16 25.21 -0.25
CA ALA A 22 0.12 24.40 -1.47
C ALA A 22 1.35 24.68 -2.36
N VAL A 23 1.98 23.62 -2.88
CA VAL A 23 3.25 23.70 -3.63
C VAL A 23 3.15 24.64 -4.82
N GLU A 24 2.01 24.68 -5.50
CA GLU A 24 1.75 25.58 -6.63
C GLU A 24 1.61 27.06 -6.24
N SER A 25 1.44 27.37 -4.95
CA SER A 25 1.36 28.75 -4.44
C SER A 25 2.71 29.29 -3.96
N LEU A 26 3.73 28.46 -3.94
CA LEU A 26 5.08 28.83 -3.51
C LEU A 26 5.80 29.62 -4.59
N CYS A 27 6.69 30.50 -4.16
CA CYS A 27 7.53 31.31 -5.02
C CYS A 27 9.00 31.23 -4.61
N ALA A 28 9.90 31.55 -5.54
CA ALA A 28 11.31 31.73 -5.20
C ALA A 28 11.46 32.83 -4.13
N GLY A 29 12.23 32.55 -3.09
CA GLY A 29 12.40 33.37 -1.90
C GLY A 29 11.54 32.94 -0.70
N ASP A 30 10.49 32.16 -0.88
CA ASP A 30 9.76 31.54 0.24
C ASP A 30 10.70 30.60 1.01
N HIS A 31 10.61 30.60 2.36
CA HIS A 31 11.42 29.76 3.20
C HIS A 31 10.64 28.50 3.61
N VAL A 32 11.20 27.33 3.31
CA VAL A 32 10.65 26.03 3.64
C VAL A 32 11.43 25.38 4.77
N ALA A 33 10.74 24.57 5.58
CA ALA A 33 11.37 23.74 6.59
C ALA A 33 12.11 22.57 5.92
N THR A 34 13.38 22.39 6.27
CA THR A 34 14.21 21.30 5.76
C THR A 34 14.74 20.41 6.89
N ARG A 35 15.03 19.15 6.55
CA ARG A 35 15.47 18.12 7.52
C ARG A 35 16.85 18.44 8.10
N PHE A 36 17.77 18.89 7.27
CA PHE A 36 19.19 19.07 7.64
C PHE A 36 19.62 20.52 7.69
N GLY A 37 19.01 21.41 6.92
CA GLY A 37 19.44 22.80 6.79
C GLY A 37 18.56 23.80 7.55
N GLY A 38 17.59 23.38 8.36
CA GLY A 38 16.65 24.26 9.05
C GLY A 38 15.67 24.93 8.09
N LEU A 39 15.64 26.27 8.05
CA LEU A 39 14.82 27.03 7.09
C LEU A 39 15.68 27.45 5.89
N ARG A 40 15.29 27.04 4.69
CA ARG A 40 15.98 27.38 3.45
C ARG A 40 15.08 28.12 2.47
N PRO A 41 15.59 29.15 1.77
CA PRO A 41 14.84 29.81 0.71
C PRO A 41 14.76 28.92 -0.52
N ILE A 42 13.61 28.91 -1.18
CA ILE A 42 13.44 28.34 -2.50
C ILE A 42 14.19 29.20 -3.53
N ARG A 43 15.11 28.61 -4.28
CA ARG A 43 15.83 29.28 -5.37
C ARG A 43 15.02 29.32 -6.65
N TRP A 44 14.40 28.18 -6.97
CA TRP A 44 13.59 27.97 -8.15
C TRP A 44 12.60 26.83 -7.95
N ILE A 45 11.53 26.83 -8.73
CA ILE A 45 10.52 25.76 -8.74
C ILE A 45 10.43 25.23 -10.18
N GLY A 46 10.85 24.00 -10.38
CA GLY A 46 10.68 23.30 -11.64
C GLY A 46 9.23 22.84 -11.79
N THR A 47 8.68 22.94 -13.00
CA THR A 47 7.32 22.49 -13.30
C THR A 47 7.30 21.54 -14.48
N GLN A 48 6.44 20.50 -14.39
CA GLN A 48 6.13 19.59 -15.48
C GLN A 48 4.63 19.31 -15.49
N SER A 49 4.04 19.19 -16.66
CA SER A 49 2.62 18.85 -16.80
C SER A 49 2.47 17.73 -17.82
N PHE A 50 1.64 16.75 -17.48
CA PHE A 50 1.35 15.59 -18.32
C PHE A 50 -0.16 15.47 -18.50
N HIS A 51 -0.59 15.13 -19.70
CA HIS A 51 -1.97 14.74 -19.91
C HIS A 51 -2.16 13.29 -19.44
N PRO A 52 -3.12 12.98 -18.54
CA PRO A 52 -3.27 11.65 -17.92
C PRO A 52 -3.40 10.51 -18.93
N ARG A 53 -4.01 10.78 -20.08
CA ARG A 53 -4.19 9.84 -21.18
C ARG A 53 -2.88 9.31 -21.79
N PHE A 54 -1.80 10.10 -21.67
CA PHE A 54 -0.48 9.79 -22.21
C PHE A 54 0.54 9.52 -21.11
N ALA A 55 0.13 9.62 -19.84
CA ALA A 55 0.97 9.31 -18.71
C ALA A 55 1.18 7.79 -18.60
N GLY A 56 2.43 7.38 -18.70
CA GLY A 56 2.84 6.00 -18.44
C GLY A 56 3.13 5.76 -16.95
N PRO A 57 3.53 4.52 -16.58
CA PRO A 57 3.88 4.19 -15.19
C PRO A 57 4.95 5.09 -14.58
N THR A 58 5.85 5.67 -15.40
CA THR A 58 6.93 6.56 -14.94
C THR A 58 6.47 7.97 -14.61
N SER A 59 5.28 8.39 -15.05
CA SER A 59 4.72 9.73 -14.83
C SER A 59 3.36 9.76 -14.12
N THR A 60 2.73 8.60 -13.93
CA THR A 60 1.52 8.50 -13.09
C THR A 60 1.88 8.62 -11.61
N PRO A 61 1.19 9.46 -10.82
CA PRO A 61 1.54 9.67 -9.41
C PRO A 61 1.45 8.41 -8.55
N ILE A 62 2.35 8.32 -7.59
CA ILE A 62 2.27 7.38 -6.47
C ILE A 62 1.47 8.04 -5.36
N ARG A 63 0.51 7.32 -4.84
CA ARG A 63 -0.32 7.68 -3.69
C ARG A 63 0.26 7.08 -2.43
N LEU A 64 0.58 7.92 -1.45
CA LEU A 64 0.96 7.54 -0.10
C LEU A 64 -0.22 7.88 0.83
N ALA A 65 -0.85 6.86 1.40
CA ALA A 65 -1.93 7.04 2.36
C ALA A 65 -1.40 7.61 3.69
N PRO A 66 -2.24 8.27 4.51
CA PRO A 66 -1.84 8.68 5.86
C PRO A 66 -1.28 7.50 6.65
N GLY A 67 -0.14 7.71 7.31
CA GLY A 67 0.53 6.66 8.09
C GLY A 67 1.31 5.62 7.29
N SER A 68 1.38 5.71 5.96
CA SER A 68 2.01 4.70 5.10
C SER A 68 3.55 4.62 5.21
N LEU A 69 4.20 5.66 5.73
CA LEU A 69 5.66 5.70 5.94
C LEU A 69 6.06 5.57 7.42
N GLY A 70 5.10 5.39 8.32
CA GLY A 70 5.30 5.29 9.75
C GLY A 70 4.13 5.91 10.53
N HIS A 71 4.24 5.94 11.87
CA HIS A 71 3.17 6.46 12.72
C HIS A 71 2.80 7.90 12.34
N ASN A 72 1.59 8.07 11.79
CA ASN A 72 1.04 9.35 11.31
C ASN A 72 1.92 10.08 10.25
N ILE A 73 2.66 9.33 9.43
CA ILE A 73 3.52 9.85 8.36
C ILE A 73 3.13 9.17 7.02
N PRO A 74 2.70 9.95 5.99
CA PRO A 74 2.29 11.35 6.04
C PRO A 74 1.05 11.57 6.92
N THR A 75 0.77 12.81 7.33
CA THR A 75 -0.41 13.16 8.14
C THR A 75 -1.69 13.22 7.32
N SER A 76 -1.56 13.44 6.03
CA SER A 76 -2.65 13.43 5.04
C SER A 76 -2.15 12.78 3.75
N GLU A 77 -3.07 12.42 2.87
CA GLU A 77 -2.75 11.80 1.59
C GLU A 77 -1.73 12.63 0.81
N LEU A 78 -0.66 11.98 0.35
CA LEU A 78 0.43 12.61 -0.40
C LEU A 78 0.58 11.94 -1.76
N PHE A 79 0.66 12.75 -2.81
CA PHE A 79 0.95 12.27 -4.16
C PHE A 79 2.28 12.82 -4.66
N VAL A 80 3.13 11.93 -5.13
CA VAL A 80 4.42 12.28 -5.73
C VAL A 80 4.66 11.49 -7.01
N SER A 81 5.57 11.92 -7.84
CA SER A 81 5.98 11.15 -9.01
C SER A 81 6.75 9.88 -8.60
N PRO A 82 6.80 8.83 -9.43
CA PRO A 82 7.44 7.56 -9.08
C PRO A 82 8.92 7.66 -8.72
N GLY A 83 9.65 8.58 -9.35
CA GLY A 83 11.07 8.80 -9.08
C GLY A 83 11.35 9.67 -7.85
N HIS A 84 10.33 10.31 -7.25
CA HIS A 84 10.51 11.18 -6.09
C HIS A 84 10.90 10.37 -4.85
N ALA A 85 11.95 10.79 -4.14
CA ALA A 85 12.45 10.05 -3.01
C ALA A 85 11.86 10.54 -1.69
N MET A 86 11.35 9.59 -0.91
CA MET A 86 10.81 9.78 0.43
C MET A 86 11.84 9.39 1.47
N LEU A 87 11.98 10.18 2.53
CA LEU A 87 12.83 9.81 3.65
C LEU A 87 12.19 8.66 4.43
N ILE A 88 12.93 7.58 4.54
CA ILE A 88 12.56 6.39 5.30
C ILE A 88 13.48 6.32 6.52
N ALA A 89 12.90 6.45 7.70
CA ALA A 89 13.63 6.25 8.94
C ALA A 89 13.94 4.75 9.12
N GLY A 90 15.20 4.41 9.36
CA GLY A 90 15.67 3.08 9.78
C GLY A 90 15.91 3.00 11.30
N GLU A 91 16.74 2.06 11.71
CA GLU A 91 17.35 2.04 13.04
C GLU A 91 18.15 3.34 13.25
N PRO A 92 18.48 3.75 14.50
CA PRO A 92 19.15 5.02 14.76
C PRO A 92 20.38 5.19 13.87
N ASN A 93 20.36 6.22 13.01
CA ASN A 93 21.36 6.61 12.02
C ASN A 93 21.31 5.85 10.66
N ASP A 94 20.24 5.16 10.32
CA ASP A 94 20.10 4.45 9.06
C ASP A 94 18.94 5.05 8.21
N GLU A 95 18.92 6.38 8.09
CA GLU A 95 17.96 7.08 7.23
C GLU A 95 18.37 6.95 5.76
N VAL A 96 17.42 6.64 4.91
CA VAL A 96 17.62 6.58 3.44
C VAL A 96 16.53 7.35 2.71
N LEU A 97 16.83 7.75 1.49
CA LEU A 97 15.85 8.25 0.54
C LEU A 97 15.42 7.10 -0.39
N ALA A 98 14.16 6.72 -0.36
CA ALA A 98 13.64 5.66 -1.21
C ALA A 98 12.66 6.22 -2.26
N HIS A 99 12.85 5.85 -3.54
CA HIS A 99 11.94 6.25 -4.61
C HIS A 99 10.52 5.76 -4.32
N ALA A 100 9.54 6.63 -4.41
CA ALA A 100 8.13 6.32 -4.10
C ALA A 100 7.59 5.14 -4.93
N GLY A 101 7.99 5.04 -6.20
CA GLY A 101 7.66 3.89 -7.05
C GLY A 101 8.22 2.58 -6.54
N ALA A 102 9.39 2.61 -5.91
CA ALA A 102 10.00 1.43 -5.29
C ALA A 102 9.29 1.01 -3.99
N LEU A 103 8.56 1.91 -3.33
CA LEU A 103 7.83 1.65 -2.09
C LEU A 103 6.42 1.08 -2.31
N VAL A 104 5.92 0.99 -3.55
CA VAL A 104 4.57 0.50 -3.84
C VAL A 104 4.37 -0.89 -3.24
N ASN A 105 3.36 -1.01 -2.36
CA ASN A 105 3.02 -2.24 -1.64
C ASN A 105 1.59 -2.74 -1.94
N GLY A 106 0.86 -2.06 -2.85
CA GLY A 106 -0.49 -2.45 -3.28
C GLY A 106 -1.62 -2.15 -2.28
N THR A 107 -1.31 -1.58 -1.11
CA THR A 107 -2.30 -1.29 -0.04
C THR A 107 -2.27 0.17 0.38
N THR A 108 -1.27 0.57 1.15
CA THR A 108 -1.11 1.94 1.65
C THR A 108 -0.28 2.83 0.74
N ILE A 109 0.58 2.24 -0.08
CA ILE A 109 1.36 2.93 -1.11
C ILE A 109 1.00 2.29 -2.45
N THR A 110 0.34 3.06 -3.32
CA THR A 110 -0.26 2.56 -4.56
C THR A 110 0.00 3.49 -5.73
N GLN A 111 -0.19 3.00 -6.94
CA GLN A 111 -0.18 3.79 -8.17
C GLN A 111 -1.53 3.68 -8.87
N PRO A 112 -2.55 4.41 -8.41
CA PRO A 112 -3.88 4.38 -9.02
C PRO A 112 -3.89 5.11 -10.37
N ALA A 113 -4.86 4.80 -11.22
CA ALA A 113 -5.14 5.60 -12.40
C ALA A 113 -5.52 7.02 -11.96
N PHE A 114 -4.86 8.03 -12.56
CA PHE A 114 -5.13 9.43 -12.22
C PHE A 114 -6.44 9.90 -12.83
N GLN A 115 -7.29 10.56 -12.01
CA GLN A 115 -8.66 10.96 -12.39
C GLN A 115 -8.81 12.45 -12.75
N GLY A 116 -7.72 13.24 -12.72
CA GLY A 116 -7.76 14.67 -13.05
C GLY A 116 -7.59 14.94 -14.55
N ASP A 117 -7.73 16.20 -14.95
CA ASP A 117 -7.55 16.65 -16.34
C ASP A 117 -6.07 16.83 -16.70
N SER A 118 -5.21 17.13 -15.72
CA SER A 118 -3.77 17.31 -15.88
C SER A 118 -3.01 16.80 -14.66
N ILE A 119 -1.87 16.16 -14.88
CA ILE A 119 -0.90 15.80 -13.85
C ILE A 119 0.12 16.92 -13.78
N ASP A 120 -0.04 17.85 -12.83
CA ASP A 120 0.84 18.98 -12.67
C ASP A 120 1.82 18.74 -11.53
N TYR A 121 3.09 18.70 -11.86
CA TYR A 121 4.20 18.42 -10.97
C TYR A 121 5.05 19.64 -10.68
N PHE A 122 5.53 19.73 -9.43
CA PHE A 122 6.39 20.81 -8.93
C PHE A 122 7.59 20.22 -8.20
N HIS A 123 8.76 20.83 -8.41
CA HIS A 123 9.97 20.42 -7.70
C HIS A 123 10.73 21.63 -7.15
N LEU A 124 11.13 21.59 -5.89
CA LEU A 124 11.69 22.72 -5.17
C LEU A 124 13.22 22.68 -5.19
N ASP A 125 13.85 23.62 -5.86
CA ASP A 125 15.31 23.82 -5.84
C ASP A 125 15.69 24.74 -4.67
N LEU A 126 16.46 24.20 -3.72
CA LEU A 126 16.98 24.92 -2.55
C LEU A 126 18.48 25.26 -2.69
N GLY A 127 19.10 24.86 -3.80
CA GLY A 127 20.54 24.87 -4.00
C GLY A 127 21.15 23.56 -3.50
N PRO A 128 21.54 23.42 -2.22
CA PRO A 128 21.92 22.14 -1.68
C PRO A 128 20.74 21.16 -1.63
N HIS A 129 21.01 19.88 -1.92
CA HIS A 129 20.02 18.82 -1.75
C HIS A 129 19.67 18.66 -0.27
N ASP A 130 18.38 18.58 0.05
CA ASP A 130 17.83 18.44 1.40
C ASP A 130 16.47 17.73 1.32
N CYS A 131 15.79 17.53 2.43
CA CYS A 131 14.40 17.07 2.44
C CYS A 131 13.49 18.20 2.94
N VAL A 132 12.33 18.37 2.31
CA VAL A 132 11.28 19.31 2.73
C VAL A 132 10.13 18.55 3.38
N LEU A 133 9.39 19.20 4.28
CA LEU A 133 8.25 18.58 4.94
C LEU A 133 6.99 18.78 4.10
N ALA A 134 6.54 17.70 3.46
CA ALA A 134 5.40 17.65 2.55
C ALA A 134 4.28 16.78 3.13
N ASN A 135 3.09 17.33 3.39
CA ASN A 135 1.96 16.65 4.04
C ASN A 135 2.38 15.87 5.33
N GLY A 136 3.37 16.38 6.06
CA GLY A 136 3.91 15.75 7.27
C GLY A 136 4.94 14.64 7.03
N ALA A 137 5.35 14.38 5.79
CA ALA A 137 6.44 13.46 5.43
C ALA A 137 7.65 14.24 4.91
N TRP A 138 8.86 13.76 5.24
CA TRP A 138 10.08 14.27 4.66
C TRP A 138 10.27 13.68 3.25
N ALA A 139 10.46 14.54 2.26
CA ALA A 139 10.63 14.18 0.87
C ALA A 139 11.72 15.04 0.24
N GLU A 140 12.45 14.51 -0.73
CA GLU A 140 13.59 15.19 -1.34
C GLU A 140 13.24 16.55 -1.94
N SER A 141 14.17 17.51 -1.84
CA SER A 141 14.23 18.71 -2.69
C SER A 141 14.89 18.35 -4.02
N TYR A 142 14.93 19.32 -4.96
CA TYR A 142 15.59 19.09 -6.24
C TYR A 142 17.03 18.64 -6.08
N PHE A 143 17.35 17.54 -6.74
CA PHE A 143 18.67 16.95 -6.86
C PHE A 143 19.21 17.16 -8.28
N GLU A 144 20.32 17.90 -8.42
CA GLU A 144 20.95 18.17 -9.71
C GLU A 144 21.70 16.93 -10.21
N ASP A 145 21.23 16.34 -11.27
CA ASP A 145 21.87 15.21 -11.95
C ASP A 145 21.70 15.35 -13.47
N TYR A 146 22.13 16.48 -14.05
CA TYR A 146 22.02 16.79 -15.49
C TYR A 146 20.58 16.74 -16.03
N ASN A 147 19.57 16.88 -15.15
CA ASN A 147 18.16 16.62 -15.44
C ASN A 147 17.30 17.90 -15.50
N ARG A 148 17.89 19.08 -15.28
CA ARG A 148 17.17 20.35 -15.20
C ARG A 148 16.41 20.71 -16.47
N ASP A 149 16.95 20.37 -17.62
CA ASP A 149 16.32 20.65 -18.93
C ASP A 149 15.07 19.79 -19.20
N SER A 150 14.74 18.85 -18.31
CA SER A 150 13.48 18.13 -18.36
C SER A 150 12.27 18.92 -17.91
N PHE A 151 12.47 20.02 -17.17
CA PHE A 151 11.38 20.87 -16.71
C PHE A 151 10.87 21.80 -17.80
N HIS A 152 9.56 22.00 -17.88
CA HIS A 152 8.93 22.84 -18.89
C HIS A 152 9.31 24.33 -18.78
N ASN A 153 9.64 24.78 -17.57
CA ASN A 153 10.05 26.16 -17.29
C ASN A 153 11.57 26.32 -17.09
N THR A 154 12.40 25.43 -17.64
CA THR A 154 13.86 25.49 -17.51
C THR A 154 14.45 26.82 -18.04
N ALA A 155 13.79 27.46 -19.03
CA ALA A 155 14.21 28.76 -19.55
C ALA A 155 14.22 29.85 -18.46
N ASP A 156 13.26 29.81 -17.50
CA ASP A 156 13.24 30.76 -16.37
C ASP A 156 14.44 30.55 -15.44
N PHE A 157 14.86 29.29 -15.27
CA PHE A 157 16.04 28.97 -14.50
C PHE A 157 17.30 29.54 -15.14
N HIS A 158 17.51 29.29 -16.44
CA HIS A 158 18.69 29.79 -17.14
C HIS A 158 18.73 31.35 -17.21
N ALA A 159 17.56 31.99 -17.30
CA ALA A 159 17.48 33.43 -17.23
C ALA A 159 17.90 34.00 -15.84
N ARG A 160 17.59 33.30 -14.76
CA ARG A 160 17.97 33.69 -13.38
C ARG A 160 19.42 33.33 -13.05
N PHE A 161 19.94 32.24 -13.64
CA PHE A 161 21.26 31.70 -13.35
C PHE A 161 22.05 31.45 -14.64
N PRO A 162 22.38 32.51 -15.39
CA PRO A 162 23.00 32.36 -16.74
C PRO A 162 24.39 31.72 -16.72
N GLY A 163 25.04 31.64 -15.56
CA GLY A 163 26.34 31.00 -15.39
C GLY A 163 26.27 29.58 -14.86
N HIS A 164 25.09 29.03 -14.68
CA HIS A 164 24.92 27.66 -14.17
C HIS A 164 25.50 26.66 -15.15
N GLN A 165 26.31 25.73 -14.62
CA GLN A 165 26.81 24.57 -15.36
C GLN A 165 26.15 23.30 -14.82
N PRO A 166 25.53 22.47 -15.67
CA PRO A 166 24.99 21.19 -15.24
C PRO A 166 26.08 20.33 -14.58
N HIS A 167 25.76 19.71 -13.47
CA HIS A 167 26.68 18.86 -12.72
C HIS A 167 25.90 17.77 -12.00
N ARG A 168 26.61 16.81 -11.42
CA ARG A 168 26.04 15.86 -10.48
C ARG A 168 26.31 16.35 -9.06
N GLN A 169 25.24 16.57 -8.32
CA GLN A 169 25.30 16.96 -6.91
C GLN A 169 25.45 15.73 -6.01
N GLU A 170 25.98 15.87 -4.80
CA GLU A 170 25.90 14.85 -3.77
C GLU A 170 24.50 14.83 -3.14
N SER A 171 23.93 13.64 -2.98
CA SER A 171 22.68 13.47 -2.25
C SER A 171 22.90 13.66 -0.75
N CYS A 172 21.92 14.27 -0.07
CA CYS A 172 21.97 14.45 1.39
C CYS A 172 21.90 13.13 2.18
N LEU A 173 21.38 12.07 1.56
CA LEU A 173 21.30 10.70 2.10
C LEU A 173 21.49 9.68 0.97
N PRO A 174 21.82 8.40 1.28
CA PRO A 174 21.80 7.33 0.30
C PRO A 174 20.43 7.18 -0.35
N ILE A 175 20.40 6.99 -1.68
CA ILE A 175 19.16 6.81 -2.44
C ILE A 175 18.98 5.31 -2.73
N VAL A 176 17.82 4.77 -2.35
CA VAL A 176 17.40 3.39 -2.59
C VAL A 176 16.35 3.36 -3.70
N THR A 177 16.60 2.57 -4.72
CA THR A 177 15.69 2.35 -5.86
C THR A 177 15.17 0.91 -5.87
N ALA A 178 14.32 0.58 -6.83
CA ALA A 178 13.76 -0.78 -6.97
C ALA A 178 14.82 -1.89 -7.20
N GLU A 179 16.04 -1.51 -7.58
CA GLU A 179 17.14 -2.45 -7.86
C GLU A 179 17.97 -2.80 -6.61
N HIS A 180 17.76 -2.09 -5.50
CA HIS A 180 18.50 -2.32 -4.26
C HIS A 180 17.85 -3.44 -3.42
N LEU A 181 18.68 -4.30 -2.85
CA LEU A 181 18.20 -5.44 -2.05
C LEU A 181 17.45 -5.02 -0.78
N GLU A 182 17.79 -3.86 -0.22
CA GLU A 182 17.16 -3.32 0.99
C GLU A 182 15.68 -2.94 0.78
N ILE A 183 15.25 -2.75 -0.47
CA ILE A 183 13.89 -2.26 -0.75
C ILE A 183 12.80 -3.21 -0.26
N ASP A 184 13.03 -4.51 -0.32
CA ASP A 184 12.05 -5.50 0.14
C ASP A 184 11.89 -5.49 1.66
N ALA A 185 12.97 -5.28 2.41
CA ALA A 185 12.92 -5.11 3.85
C ALA A 185 12.18 -3.80 4.23
N ILE A 186 12.42 -2.72 3.48
CA ILE A 186 11.70 -1.45 3.64
C ILE A 186 10.20 -1.65 3.36
N ARG A 187 9.82 -2.31 2.26
CA ARG A 187 8.42 -2.60 1.93
C ARG A 187 7.72 -3.44 3.00
N GLN A 188 8.40 -4.47 3.52
CA GLN A 188 7.85 -5.31 4.60
C GLN A 188 7.60 -4.50 5.87
N ARG A 189 8.54 -3.61 6.24
CA ARG A 189 8.39 -2.74 7.40
C ARG A 189 7.27 -1.72 7.25
N LEU A 190 7.09 -1.16 6.04
CA LEU A 190 6.04 -0.18 5.71
C LEU A 190 4.71 -0.83 5.35
N ALA A 191 4.69 -2.14 5.12
CA ALA A 191 3.43 -2.84 4.95
C ALA A 191 2.58 -2.57 6.21
N PRO A 192 1.29 -2.19 6.05
CA PRO A 192 0.42 -2.10 7.20
C PRO A 192 0.56 -3.40 7.96
N PRO A 193 0.56 -3.36 9.30
CA PRO A 193 0.48 -4.59 10.06
C PRO A 193 -0.68 -5.35 9.42
N GLN A 194 -0.35 -6.47 8.78
CA GLN A 194 -1.38 -7.38 8.31
C GLN A 194 -2.30 -7.50 9.50
N PRO A 195 -3.61 -7.18 9.37
CA PRO A 195 -4.49 -7.37 10.50
C PRO A 195 -4.15 -8.75 11.00
N THR A 196 -3.79 -8.84 12.28
CA THR A 196 -3.48 -10.13 12.94
C THR A 196 -4.80 -10.87 13.09
N ILE A 197 -5.57 -10.93 12.01
CA ILE A 197 -6.67 -11.85 11.83
C ILE A 197 -6.02 -13.09 11.25
N ALA A 198 -5.14 -13.67 12.06
CA ALA A 198 -4.63 -15.00 11.85
C ALA A 198 -5.79 -16.00 11.88
N ALA A 199 -6.89 -15.67 12.56
CA ALA A 199 -8.11 -16.46 12.61
C ALA A 199 -9.10 -16.07 11.50
N PRO A 200 -9.83 -17.03 10.95
CA PRO A 200 -10.97 -16.76 10.09
C PRO A 200 -11.99 -15.85 10.78
N HIS A 201 -12.58 -14.91 10.04
CA HIS A 201 -13.62 -14.01 10.55
C HIS A 201 -14.64 -13.75 9.45
N LEU A 202 -15.77 -13.19 9.83
CA LEU A 202 -16.80 -12.78 8.89
C LEU A 202 -16.76 -11.28 8.65
N ILE A 203 -17.18 -10.87 7.45
CA ILE A 203 -17.52 -9.48 7.14
C ILE A 203 -18.99 -9.46 6.75
N ALA A 204 -19.80 -8.73 7.51
CA ALA A 204 -21.24 -8.55 7.30
C ALA A 204 -21.48 -7.10 6.87
N ASP A 205 -21.89 -6.87 5.61
CA ASP A 205 -22.07 -5.53 5.03
C ASP A 205 -20.88 -4.58 5.31
N GLY A 206 -19.66 -5.11 5.21
CA GLY A 206 -18.42 -4.36 5.47
C GLY A 206 -18.01 -4.28 6.95
N ILE A 207 -18.79 -4.80 7.88
CA ILE A 207 -18.51 -4.78 9.33
C ILE A 207 -17.95 -6.15 9.76
N PRO A 208 -16.80 -6.20 10.45
CA PRO A 208 -16.25 -7.44 10.97
C PRO A 208 -17.13 -8.08 12.04
N VAL A 209 -17.39 -9.38 11.91
CA VAL A 209 -18.04 -10.24 12.88
C VAL A 209 -17.08 -11.37 13.28
N MET A 210 -16.82 -11.50 14.57
CA MET A 210 -15.87 -12.50 15.06
C MET A 210 -16.43 -13.90 14.97
N LEU A 211 -15.61 -14.83 14.48
CA LEU A 211 -15.84 -16.26 14.62
C LEU A 211 -15.21 -16.76 15.93
N GLN A 212 -16.00 -17.40 16.77
CA GLN A 212 -15.56 -18.05 18.00
C GLN A 212 -15.20 -19.49 17.68
N HIS A 213 -14.01 -19.93 18.07
CA HIS A 213 -13.56 -21.31 17.92
C HIS A 213 -13.92 -22.08 19.18
N GLU A 214 -14.66 -23.16 19.03
CA GLU A 214 -15.09 -24.03 20.13
C GLU A 214 -14.16 -25.24 20.30
N ASP A 215 -14.21 -25.88 21.47
CA ASP A 215 -13.36 -27.00 21.79
C ASP A 215 -13.58 -28.24 20.90
N ASP A 216 -14.72 -28.33 20.21
CA ASP A 216 -15.05 -29.36 19.25
C ASP A 216 -14.46 -29.13 17.85
N GLY A 217 -13.68 -28.05 17.68
CA GLY A 217 -13.07 -27.66 16.42
C GLY A 217 -13.99 -26.90 15.45
N SER A 218 -15.22 -26.60 15.86
CA SER A 218 -16.14 -25.78 15.07
C SER A 218 -15.97 -24.28 15.33
N TRP A 219 -16.39 -23.46 14.35
CA TRP A 219 -16.40 -22.02 14.43
C TRP A 219 -17.84 -21.51 14.45
N HIS A 220 -18.15 -20.62 15.36
CA HIS A 220 -19.48 -20.08 15.59
C HIS A 220 -19.52 -18.58 15.44
N ALA A 221 -20.63 -18.05 14.90
CA ALA A 221 -20.91 -16.61 14.90
C ALA A 221 -22.42 -16.35 14.98
N SER A 222 -22.78 -15.20 15.53
CA SER A 222 -24.12 -14.60 15.40
C SER A 222 -24.05 -13.45 14.40
N ILE A 223 -24.79 -13.57 13.31
CA ILE A 223 -24.84 -12.58 12.24
C ILE A 223 -26.07 -11.70 12.52
N PRO A 224 -25.90 -10.37 12.63
CA PRO A 224 -27.02 -9.46 12.92
C PRO A 224 -28.13 -9.55 11.86
N ALA A 225 -29.36 -9.27 12.27
CA ALA A 225 -30.48 -9.12 11.35
C ALA A 225 -30.23 -8.01 10.32
N GLY A 226 -30.78 -8.15 9.12
CA GLY A 226 -30.71 -7.15 8.06
C GLY A 226 -29.41 -7.15 7.23
N VAL A 227 -28.47 -8.07 7.50
CA VAL A 227 -27.25 -8.24 6.69
C VAL A 227 -27.60 -8.74 5.29
N ARG A 228 -27.04 -8.11 4.27
CA ARG A 228 -27.26 -8.45 2.85
C ARG A 228 -26.11 -9.22 2.23
N GLU A 229 -24.88 -8.85 2.59
CA GLU A 229 -23.67 -9.52 2.12
C GLU A 229 -22.89 -10.07 3.31
N LEU A 230 -22.56 -11.37 3.24
CA LEU A 230 -21.75 -12.05 4.24
C LEU A 230 -20.56 -12.70 3.58
N ARG A 231 -19.36 -12.38 4.05
CA ARG A 231 -18.10 -12.94 3.56
C ARG A 231 -17.34 -13.65 4.66
N LEU A 232 -16.76 -14.77 4.33
CA LEU A 232 -15.75 -15.45 5.14
C LEU A 232 -14.37 -15.00 4.68
N VAL A 233 -13.65 -14.32 5.55
CA VAL A 233 -12.33 -13.77 5.26
C VAL A 233 -11.28 -14.46 6.12
N CYS A 234 -10.19 -14.87 5.50
CA CYS A 234 -9.04 -15.47 6.18
C CYS A 234 -7.77 -15.23 5.38
N ARG A 235 -6.64 -15.48 6.02
CA ARG A 235 -5.36 -15.52 5.30
C ARG A 235 -5.37 -16.65 4.27
N SER A 236 -4.84 -16.39 3.09
CA SER A 236 -4.68 -17.39 2.04
C SER A 236 -3.25 -17.40 1.52
N ALA A 237 -2.79 -18.56 1.07
CA ALA A 237 -1.47 -18.73 0.49
C ALA A 237 -1.54 -19.65 -0.74
N CYS A 238 -0.51 -19.58 -1.58
CA CYS A 238 -0.32 -20.53 -2.66
C CYS A 238 0.66 -21.63 -2.18
N PRO A 239 0.23 -22.89 -2.02
CA PRO A 239 1.10 -23.94 -1.52
C PRO A 239 2.33 -24.19 -2.39
N ALA A 240 2.24 -24.00 -3.70
CA ALA A 240 3.37 -24.14 -4.61
C ALA A 240 4.43 -23.04 -4.39
N GLU A 241 4.03 -21.80 -4.08
CA GLU A 241 4.96 -20.69 -3.77
C GLU A 241 5.68 -20.92 -2.43
N GLN A 242 5.09 -21.70 -1.54
CA GLN A 242 5.67 -22.06 -0.23
C GLN A 242 6.41 -23.41 -0.24
N ALA A 243 6.57 -24.02 -1.42
CA ALA A 243 7.16 -25.37 -1.59
C ALA A 243 6.49 -26.48 -0.75
N ILE A 244 5.20 -26.31 -0.40
CA ILE A 244 4.41 -27.28 0.37
C ILE A 244 3.84 -28.38 -0.56
N SER A 245 3.39 -27.99 -1.76
CA SER A 245 2.83 -28.91 -2.77
C SER A 245 2.94 -28.29 -4.17
N THR A 246 2.40 -28.98 -5.18
CA THR A 246 2.30 -28.49 -6.57
C THR A 246 1.01 -27.70 -6.82
N ASP A 247 0.22 -27.38 -5.82
CA ASP A 247 -1.03 -26.65 -5.96
C ASP A 247 -0.76 -25.14 -6.10
N HIS A 248 -1.09 -24.56 -7.25
CA HIS A 248 -0.92 -23.15 -7.58
C HIS A 248 -2.13 -22.29 -7.22
N ARG A 249 -3.19 -22.85 -6.65
CA ARG A 249 -4.36 -22.09 -6.20
C ARG A 249 -4.02 -21.29 -4.94
N ARG A 250 -4.66 -20.13 -4.76
CA ARG A 250 -4.66 -19.45 -3.46
C ARG A 250 -5.69 -20.13 -2.57
N LEU A 251 -5.22 -20.77 -1.51
CA LEU A 251 -6.03 -21.53 -0.56
C LEU A 251 -6.10 -20.78 0.77
N GLY A 252 -7.32 -20.53 1.25
CA GLY A 252 -7.60 -19.94 2.54
C GLY A 252 -8.01 -21.01 3.57
N ILE A 253 -9.29 -21.07 3.90
CA ILE A 253 -9.87 -22.05 4.82
C ILE A 253 -10.55 -23.18 4.03
N MET A 254 -10.37 -24.41 4.46
CA MET A 254 -11.05 -25.60 3.94
C MET A 254 -12.31 -25.85 4.77
N VAL A 255 -13.47 -25.82 4.13
CA VAL A 255 -14.77 -26.02 4.77
C VAL A 255 -15.35 -27.35 4.34
N HIS A 256 -15.71 -28.18 5.30
CA HIS A 256 -16.38 -29.45 5.04
C HIS A 256 -17.84 -29.50 5.54
N ARG A 257 -18.25 -28.55 6.39
CA ARG A 257 -19.64 -28.38 6.79
C ARG A 257 -19.93 -26.91 7.14
N LEU A 258 -21.04 -26.40 6.64
CA LEU A 258 -21.56 -25.08 6.93
C LEU A 258 -23.03 -25.20 7.34
N GLU A 259 -23.43 -24.53 8.42
CA GLU A 259 -24.82 -24.49 8.86
C GLU A 259 -25.26 -23.04 9.13
N LEU A 260 -26.49 -22.75 8.77
CA LEU A 260 -27.17 -21.50 9.11
C LEU A 260 -28.47 -21.85 9.85
N ASN A 261 -28.61 -21.35 11.07
CA ASN A 261 -29.75 -21.64 11.95
C ASN A 261 -30.04 -23.17 12.09
N GLY A 262 -28.97 -23.98 12.19
CA GLY A 262 -29.05 -25.44 12.32
C GLY A 262 -29.40 -26.18 11.02
N ARG A 263 -29.47 -25.47 9.87
CA ARG A 263 -29.70 -26.11 8.56
C ARG A 263 -28.38 -26.17 7.79
N ALA A 264 -28.02 -27.37 7.33
CA ALA A 264 -26.83 -27.55 6.53
C ALA A 264 -26.97 -26.83 5.18
N VAL A 265 -25.93 -26.10 4.79
CA VAL A 265 -25.79 -25.47 3.48
C VAL A 265 -25.01 -26.43 2.57
N PRO A 266 -25.57 -26.85 1.42
CA PRO A 266 -24.85 -27.69 0.49
C PRO A 266 -23.61 -26.99 -0.06
N LEU A 267 -22.42 -27.56 0.14
CA LEU A 267 -21.15 -26.93 -0.28
C LEU A 267 -21.10 -26.68 -1.79
N GLY A 268 -21.79 -27.49 -2.60
CA GLY A 268 -21.88 -27.31 -4.06
C GLY A 268 -22.57 -25.99 -4.48
N THR A 269 -23.34 -25.35 -3.59
CA THR A 269 -24.03 -24.07 -3.88
C THR A 269 -23.17 -22.84 -3.62
N LEU A 270 -22.02 -23.00 -2.97
CA LEU A 270 -21.10 -21.89 -2.72
C LEU A 270 -20.51 -21.41 -4.04
N GLY A 271 -20.42 -20.09 -4.23
CA GLY A 271 -20.06 -19.44 -5.51
C GLY A 271 -18.76 -18.66 -5.44
N GLN A 272 -18.87 -17.35 -5.40
CA GLN A 272 -17.72 -16.44 -5.46
C GLN A 272 -16.75 -16.64 -4.29
N GLY A 273 -15.46 -16.74 -4.60
CA GLY A 273 -14.40 -16.93 -3.62
C GLY A 273 -14.20 -18.37 -3.17
N TRP A 274 -14.86 -19.34 -3.81
CA TRP A 274 -14.74 -20.75 -3.52
C TRP A 274 -14.19 -21.54 -4.72
N HIS A 275 -13.20 -22.38 -4.46
CA HIS A 275 -12.70 -23.34 -5.45
C HIS A 275 -13.71 -24.45 -5.74
N ALA A 276 -13.41 -25.34 -6.69
CA ALA A 276 -14.26 -26.47 -7.00
C ALA A 276 -14.49 -27.38 -5.78
N LEU A 277 -15.62 -28.08 -5.75
CA LEU A 277 -15.91 -29.07 -4.72
C LEU A 277 -14.95 -30.23 -4.88
N GLU A 278 -14.30 -30.63 -3.80
CA GLU A 278 -13.39 -31.76 -3.70
C GLU A 278 -13.97 -32.81 -2.75
N HIS A 279 -13.59 -34.06 -2.93
CA HIS A 279 -14.03 -35.19 -2.08
C HIS A 279 -13.01 -36.31 -2.12
N ASP A 280 -12.94 -37.11 -1.06
CA ASP A 280 -12.15 -38.32 -0.96
C ASP A 280 -13.01 -39.63 -1.01
N GLY A 281 -14.25 -39.51 -1.45
CA GLY A 281 -15.24 -40.58 -1.48
C GLY A 281 -16.13 -40.64 -0.24
N ALA A 282 -15.65 -40.29 0.93
CA ALA A 282 -16.41 -40.27 2.19
C ALA A 282 -16.83 -38.90 2.62
N GLN A 283 -16.01 -37.88 2.38
CA GLN A 283 -16.24 -36.52 2.81
C GLN A 283 -16.00 -35.57 1.64
N ALA A 284 -16.79 -34.51 1.59
CA ALA A 284 -16.63 -33.43 0.62
C ALA A 284 -16.21 -32.15 1.31
N TRP A 285 -15.39 -31.31 0.64
CA TRP A 285 -14.94 -30.00 1.13
C TRP A 285 -14.77 -29.01 0.01
N ARG A 286 -14.66 -27.74 0.40
CA ARG A 286 -14.24 -26.65 -0.51
C ARG A 286 -13.24 -25.75 0.16
N TRP A 287 -12.28 -25.31 -0.64
CA TRP A 287 -11.35 -24.27 -0.25
C TRP A 287 -11.87 -22.89 -0.60
N SER A 288 -11.75 -21.92 0.32
CA SER A 288 -11.89 -20.52 -0.02
C SER A 288 -10.59 -19.98 -0.65
N ASP A 289 -10.69 -18.88 -1.40
CA ASP A 289 -9.54 -18.11 -1.88
C ASP A 289 -9.01 -17.09 -0.85
N GLY A 290 -9.65 -17.02 0.32
CA GLY A 290 -9.36 -16.08 1.39
C GLY A 290 -10.40 -14.96 1.53
N ASN A 291 -11.33 -14.80 0.58
CA ASN A 291 -12.42 -13.81 0.63
C ASN A 291 -13.71 -14.36 -0.04
N ALA A 292 -14.33 -15.31 0.60
CA ALA A 292 -15.39 -16.12 0.02
C ALA A 292 -16.79 -15.64 0.45
N LEU A 293 -17.70 -15.50 -0.53
CA LEU A 293 -19.10 -15.15 -0.26
C LEU A 293 -19.82 -16.35 0.35
N LEU A 294 -20.52 -16.11 1.46
CA LEU A 294 -21.40 -17.08 2.10
C LEU A 294 -22.85 -16.83 1.67
N PRO A 295 -23.64 -17.91 1.45
CA PRO A 295 -25.06 -17.75 1.21
C PRO A 295 -25.71 -17.20 2.49
N HIS A 296 -26.37 -16.05 2.34
CA HIS A 296 -27.11 -15.41 3.41
C HIS A 296 -28.40 -14.89 2.82
N GLN A 297 -29.50 -15.01 3.57
CA GLN A 297 -30.78 -14.42 3.24
C GLN A 297 -31.07 -13.30 4.21
N ASP A 298 -31.55 -12.17 3.70
CA ASP A 298 -32.01 -11.06 4.51
C ASP A 298 -33.02 -11.59 5.55
N SER A 299 -32.67 -11.48 6.81
CA SER A 299 -33.41 -12.03 7.93
C SER A 299 -33.77 -10.91 8.90
N THR A 300 -34.99 -10.92 9.41
CA THR A 300 -35.45 -10.01 10.48
C THR A 300 -34.95 -10.41 11.88
N GLN A 301 -34.26 -11.53 11.99
CA GLN A 301 -33.65 -12.05 13.22
C GLN A 301 -32.20 -12.40 12.98
N ASP A 302 -31.41 -12.39 14.06
CA ASP A 302 -30.02 -12.82 14.01
C ASP A 302 -29.90 -14.25 13.50
N THR A 303 -28.88 -14.49 12.65
CA THR A 303 -28.61 -15.80 12.08
C THR A 303 -27.41 -16.44 12.77
N ARG A 304 -27.61 -17.63 13.34
CA ARG A 304 -26.50 -18.43 13.89
C ARG A 304 -25.80 -19.16 12.76
N LEU A 305 -24.50 -18.93 12.63
CA LEU A 305 -23.61 -19.64 11.72
C LEU A 305 -22.76 -20.64 12.50
N VAL A 306 -22.64 -21.87 11.98
CA VAL A 306 -21.69 -22.88 12.44
C VAL A 306 -20.88 -23.35 11.24
N LEU A 307 -19.55 -23.33 11.40
CA LEU A 307 -18.61 -23.68 10.37
C LEU A 307 -17.66 -24.78 10.89
N HIS A 308 -17.64 -25.93 10.25
CA HIS A 308 -16.62 -26.97 10.47
C HIS A 308 -15.58 -26.84 9.37
N ALA A 309 -14.39 -26.44 9.76
CA ALA A 309 -13.39 -26.03 8.82
C ALA A 309 -11.98 -26.28 9.37
N TRP A 310 -11.04 -26.44 8.45
CA TRP A 310 -9.63 -26.53 8.76
C TRP A 310 -8.88 -25.38 8.09
N HIS A 311 -8.07 -24.69 8.87
CA HIS A 311 -7.21 -23.60 8.39
C HIS A 311 -5.75 -23.96 8.66
N PRO A 312 -4.92 -24.12 7.62
CA PRO A 312 -3.55 -24.58 7.79
C PRO A 312 -2.72 -23.62 8.63
N ALA A 313 -2.04 -24.11 9.65
CA ALA A 313 -1.13 -23.30 10.48
C ALA A 313 -0.02 -22.64 9.66
N ALA A 314 0.45 -23.28 8.59
CA ALA A 314 1.42 -22.70 7.65
C ALA A 314 0.97 -21.37 7.02
N PHE A 315 -0.36 -21.12 6.92
CA PHE A 315 -0.90 -19.86 6.42
C PHE A 315 -0.93 -18.76 7.50
N LEU A 316 -0.70 -19.12 8.76
CA LEU A 316 -0.79 -18.21 9.89
C LEU A 316 0.50 -17.45 10.19
N GLY A 317 1.64 -17.82 9.55
CA GLY A 317 2.91 -17.09 9.68
C GLY A 317 3.51 -17.08 11.09
N GLY A 318 3.28 -18.12 11.89
CA GLY A 318 3.89 -18.35 13.18
C GLY A 318 4.70 -19.62 13.18
N ALA A 319 5.96 -19.55 13.65
CA ALA A 319 6.75 -20.74 13.92
C ALA A 319 6.20 -21.43 15.17
N GLU A 320 5.29 -22.40 14.96
CA GLU A 320 5.13 -23.56 15.81
C GLU A 320 4.46 -24.64 14.95
N VAL A 321 5.32 -25.44 14.35
CA VAL A 321 4.93 -26.67 13.70
C VAL A 321 4.95 -27.76 14.76
N GLY A 322 3.80 -28.24 15.10
CA GLY A 322 3.64 -29.40 15.92
C GLY A 322 2.25 -30.00 15.76
N GLU A 323 1.99 -30.65 14.61
CA GLU A 323 1.36 -31.95 14.65
C GLU A 323 1.18 -32.52 13.23
N ARG A 324 1.44 -33.79 13.08
CA ARG A 324 1.64 -34.55 11.86
C ARG A 324 0.39 -34.58 11.00
N ILE A 325 0.57 -34.27 9.71
CA ILE A 325 -0.31 -34.77 8.64
C ILE A 325 -0.09 -36.28 8.58
N ALA A 326 -1.04 -37.08 9.02
CA ALA A 326 -1.12 -38.49 8.69
C ALA A 326 -1.62 -38.59 7.24
N ALA A 327 -0.91 -39.44 6.47
CA ALA A 327 -1.08 -39.71 5.06
C ALA A 327 -2.47 -40.25 4.68
#